data_5b376802f7f2cedee50758077611972c
#
_entry.id   5b376802f7f2cedee50758077611972c
#
_cell.length_a   1.000
_cell.length_b   1.000
_cell.length_c   1.000
_cell.angle_alpha   90.00
_cell.angle_beta   90.00
_cell.angle_gamma   90.00
#
_symmetry.space_group_name_H-M   'P 1'
#
loop_
_entity.id
_entity.type
_entity.pdbx_description
1 polymer ?
#
loop_
_entity_poly.entity_id
_entity_poly.type
_entity_poly.pdbx_seq_one_letter_code
_entity_poly.pdbx_strand_id
1 'polypeptide(L)'
;MRLDKFLVECGIGSRKEVKKLISNNEITVNGISNISAKDNIDENSDIIEYNEEKLEYKKFRYYIMNKKSGYITATEDFKENTVMDLLPEWVIKKDLAPVGRLDKDTEGLLLFTNDGKLNHKLLSPKNHIDKVYYVEIKNNISDEDIFKLEQGVDIGDYITQPAKVEKISDNKIYLTIKEGKFHQVKKMLGAVNNRVCYLKRVSFGKLKLNDLALGEVREVNLEDII
;
A
#
# COMPACT_ATOMS: atom_id res chain seq x y z
N MET A 1 12.86 9.45 23.23
CA MET A 1 12.80 7.95 23.38
C MET A 1 14.18 7.36 23.67
N ARG A 2 14.32 6.01 23.92
CA ARG A 2 15.67 5.40 24.06
C ARG A 2 16.39 5.34 22.72
N LEU A 3 17.71 5.53 22.73
CA LEU A 3 18.55 5.52 21.52
C LEU A 3 18.47 4.18 20.76
N ASP A 4 18.54 3.03 21.48
CA ASP A 4 18.43 1.72 20.82
C ASP A 4 17.08 1.53 20.12
N LYS A 5 16.01 2.08 20.67
CA LYS A 5 14.69 2.06 20.04
C LYS A 5 14.67 2.97 18.81
N PHE A 6 15.20 4.19 18.92
CA PHE A 6 15.25 5.15 17.79
C PHE A 6 15.95 4.54 16.57
N LEU A 7 17.13 3.93 16.75
CA LEU A 7 17.91 3.32 15.67
C LEU A 7 17.18 2.15 15.00
N VAL A 8 16.49 1.32 15.80
CA VAL A 8 15.65 0.23 15.26
C VAL A 8 14.46 0.78 14.47
N GLU A 9 13.84 1.86 14.96
CA GLU A 9 12.73 2.52 14.26
C GLU A 9 13.19 3.20 12.96
N CYS A 10 14.44 3.70 12.91
CA CYS A 10 15.05 4.22 11.69
C CYS A 10 15.53 3.11 10.73
N GLY A 11 15.38 1.82 11.09
CA GLY A 11 15.74 0.70 10.20
C GLY A 11 17.23 0.38 10.14
N ILE A 12 18.04 0.91 11.06
CA ILE A 12 19.50 0.71 11.07
C ILE A 12 19.86 -0.76 11.37
N GLY A 13 18.99 -1.49 12.06
CA GLY A 13 19.19 -2.91 12.35
C GLY A 13 18.34 -3.41 13.50
N SER A 14 18.52 -4.67 13.85
CA SER A 14 17.91 -5.28 15.03
C SER A 14 18.45 -4.66 16.33
N ARG A 15 17.76 -4.87 17.45
CA ARG A 15 18.23 -4.39 18.78
C ARG A 15 19.65 -4.86 19.14
N LYS A 16 20.06 -6.04 18.66
CA LYS A 16 21.40 -6.59 18.90
C LYS A 16 22.43 -5.84 18.05
N GLU A 17 22.12 -5.60 16.79
CA GLU A 17 22.99 -4.90 15.85
C GLU A 17 23.20 -3.45 16.26
N VAL A 18 22.14 -2.70 16.54
CA VAL A 18 22.27 -1.29 16.95
C VAL A 18 23.07 -1.12 18.24
N LYS A 19 22.97 -2.05 19.19
CA LYS A 19 23.82 -2.03 20.39
C LYS A 19 25.29 -2.23 20.06
N LYS A 20 25.61 -3.08 19.07
CA LYS A 20 26.98 -3.27 18.59
C LYS A 20 27.50 -2.01 17.90
N LEU A 21 26.71 -1.37 17.04
CA LEU A 21 27.08 -0.09 16.39
C LEU A 21 27.38 1.00 17.44
N ILE A 22 26.53 1.14 18.47
CA ILE A 22 26.78 2.09 19.57
C ILE A 22 28.07 1.76 20.30
N SER A 23 28.32 0.49 20.64
CA SER A 23 29.54 0.09 21.36
C SER A 23 30.82 0.27 20.52
N ASN A 24 30.71 0.28 19.20
CA ASN A 24 31.81 0.54 18.27
C ASN A 24 32.01 2.05 17.99
N ASN A 25 31.25 2.94 18.64
CA ASN A 25 31.27 4.39 18.40
C ASN A 25 30.89 4.79 16.96
N GLU A 26 30.08 3.97 16.25
CA GLU A 26 29.60 4.25 14.89
C GLU A 26 28.38 5.16 14.88
N ILE A 27 27.80 5.44 16.04
CA ILE A 27 26.63 6.32 16.22
C ILE A 27 27.06 7.56 17.00
N THR A 28 26.60 8.73 16.56
CA THR A 28 26.74 9.96 17.34
C THR A 28 25.37 10.53 17.73
N VAL A 29 25.33 11.19 18.88
CA VAL A 29 24.18 12.01 19.32
C VAL A 29 24.73 13.40 19.62
N ASN A 30 24.31 14.40 18.86
CA ASN A 30 24.82 15.77 18.93
C ASN A 30 26.37 15.84 18.84
N GLY A 31 26.96 15.00 17.97
CA GLY A 31 28.40 14.91 17.75
C GLY A 31 29.18 14.11 18.82
N ILE A 32 28.51 13.49 19.81
CA ILE A 32 29.13 12.71 20.88
C ILE A 32 28.93 11.21 20.57
N SER A 33 30.02 10.42 20.56
CA SER A 33 29.98 8.97 20.31
C SER A 33 30.00 8.11 21.58
N ASN A 34 30.49 8.63 22.71
CA ASN A 34 30.50 7.90 23.99
C ASN A 34 29.13 7.95 24.68
N ILE A 35 28.19 7.16 24.15
CA ILE A 35 26.79 7.13 24.51
C ILE A 35 26.34 5.70 24.83
N SER A 36 25.26 5.56 25.58
CA SER A 36 24.68 4.26 25.94
C SER A 36 23.42 3.98 25.09
N ALA A 37 23.24 2.74 24.71
CA ALA A 37 22.01 2.26 24.05
C ALA A 37 20.72 2.56 24.87
N LYS A 38 20.87 2.78 26.18
CA LYS A 38 19.76 3.07 27.11
C LYS A 38 19.51 4.56 27.27
N ASP A 39 20.40 5.41 26.77
CA ASP A 39 20.24 6.86 26.90
C ASP A 39 18.96 7.32 26.24
N ASN A 40 18.30 8.27 26.86
CA ASN A 40 17.11 8.88 26.30
C ASN A 40 17.53 10.03 25.37
N ILE A 41 16.95 10.04 24.21
CA ILE A 41 17.08 11.11 23.20
C ILE A 41 15.72 11.76 22.94
N ASP A 42 15.76 13.00 22.51
CA ASP A 42 14.60 13.69 21.95
C ASP A 42 14.62 13.54 20.43
N GLU A 43 13.71 12.76 19.90
CA GLU A 43 13.58 12.47 18.46
C GLU A 43 13.27 13.69 17.59
N ASN A 44 12.91 14.83 18.19
CA ASN A 44 12.58 16.06 17.47
C ASN A 44 13.72 17.08 17.46
N SER A 45 14.61 17.04 18.45
CA SER A 45 15.66 18.05 18.63
C SER A 45 17.07 17.51 18.56
N ASP A 46 17.32 16.26 18.98
CA ASP A 46 18.64 15.67 18.93
C ASP A 46 19.03 15.29 17.50
N ILE A 47 20.30 15.53 17.15
CA ILE A 47 20.90 15.13 15.89
C ILE A 47 21.57 13.78 16.10
N ILE A 48 20.98 12.72 15.54
CA ILE A 48 21.51 11.38 15.57
C ILE A 48 22.10 11.05 14.20
N GLU A 49 23.34 10.59 14.17
CA GLU A 49 24.06 10.28 12.91
C GLU A 49 24.61 8.84 12.93
N TYR A 50 24.61 8.23 11.76
CA TYR A 50 25.26 6.96 11.46
C TYR A 50 26.01 7.10 10.13
N ASN A 51 27.29 6.75 10.09
CA ASN A 51 28.17 6.95 8.93
C ASN A 51 28.14 8.41 8.39
N GLU A 52 28.16 9.39 9.31
CA GLU A 52 28.11 10.82 9.00
C GLU A 52 26.79 11.28 8.35
N GLU A 53 25.80 10.40 8.24
CA GLU A 53 24.47 10.72 7.74
C GLU A 53 23.48 10.92 8.89
N LYS A 54 22.76 12.04 8.86
CA LYS A 54 21.71 12.35 9.83
C LYS A 54 20.54 11.40 9.64
N LEU A 55 20.13 10.72 10.73
CA LEU A 55 18.97 9.85 10.75
C LEU A 55 17.68 10.64 10.98
N GLU A 56 16.69 10.39 10.15
CA GLU A 56 15.35 10.94 10.32
C GLU A 56 14.40 9.92 10.92
N TYR A 57 13.79 10.28 12.06
CA TYR A 57 12.75 9.47 12.66
C TYR A 57 11.38 9.78 12.04
N LYS A 58 10.79 8.78 11.39
CA LYS A 58 9.42 8.85 10.90
C LYS A 58 8.58 7.85 11.69
N LYS A 59 7.72 8.36 12.56
CA LYS A 59 6.78 7.53 13.34
C LYS A 59 5.87 6.72 12.45
N PHE A 60 5.34 7.34 11.40
CA PHE A 60 4.49 6.70 10.39
C PHE A 60 5.17 6.74 9.03
N ARG A 61 5.03 5.67 8.29
CA ARG A 61 5.61 5.47 6.96
C ARG A 61 4.50 5.09 6.00
N TYR A 62 4.62 5.60 4.78
CA TYR A 62 3.64 5.38 3.73
C TYR A 62 4.38 5.06 2.44
N TYR A 63 4.09 3.90 1.86
CA TYR A 63 4.67 3.48 0.60
C TYR A 63 3.59 3.07 -0.36
N ILE A 64 3.72 3.43 -1.62
CA ILE A 64 2.90 2.91 -2.70
C ILE A 64 3.72 1.95 -3.54
N MET A 65 3.06 0.90 -4.02
CA MET A 65 3.63 -0.10 -4.90
C MET A 65 2.75 -0.27 -6.12
N ASN A 66 3.36 -0.45 -7.30
CA ASN A 66 2.67 -1.04 -8.44
C ASN A 66 2.78 -2.56 -8.34
N LYS A 67 1.82 -3.18 -7.63
CA LYS A 67 1.83 -4.61 -7.35
C LYS A 67 1.87 -5.43 -8.63
N LYS A 68 2.76 -6.42 -8.70
CA LYS A 68 2.80 -7.46 -9.73
C LYS A 68 1.72 -8.52 -9.47
N SER A 69 1.22 -9.13 -10.56
CA SER A 69 0.46 -10.38 -10.49
C SER A 69 1.30 -11.52 -9.89
N GLY A 70 0.64 -12.52 -9.30
CA GLY A 70 1.29 -13.70 -8.71
C GLY A 70 1.56 -13.62 -7.21
N TYR A 71 1.37 -12.47 -6.56
CA TYR A 71 1.60 -12.25 -5.14
C TYR A 71 0.30 -11.99 -4.40
N ILE A 72 0.10 -12.67 -3.26
CA ILE A 72 -1.07 -12.41 -2.41
C ILE A 72 -0.87 -11.16 -1.56
N THR A 73 -1.96 -10.47 -1.23
CA THR A 73 -1.93 -9.33 -0.33
C THR A 73 -2.05 -9.80 1.12
N ALA A 74 -0.90 -10.18 1.68
CA ALA A 74 -0.73 -10.60 3.06
C ALA A 74 0.62 -10.10 3.59
N THR A 75 0.79 -10.05 4.91
CA THR A 75 2.07 -9.72 5.54
C THR A 75 3.01 -10.92 5.58
N GLU A 76 2.47 -12.12 5.69
CA GLU A 76 3.19 -13.39 5.66
C GLU A 76 2.27 -14.51 5.18
N ASP A 77 2.83 -15.54 4.57
CA ASP A 77 2.15 -16.78 4.21
C ASP A 77 3.18 -17.91 4.09
N PHE A 78 2.81 -19.15 4.44
CA PHE A 78 3.73 -20.30 4.42
C PHE A 78 3.85 -20.97 3.04
N LYS A 79 2.94 -20.68 2.11
CA LYS A 79 2.85 -21.38 0.81
C LYS A 79 2.96 -20.44 -0.37
N GLU A 80 2.57 -19.19 -0.19
CA GLU A 80 2.44 -18.23 -1.27
C GLU A 80 3.36 -17.03 -1.06
N ASN A 81 3.92 -16.53 -2.14
CA ASN A 81 4.65 -15.27 -2.12
C ASN A 81 3.68 -14.12 -1.81
N THR A 82 4.08 -13.24 -0.92
CA THR A 82 3.27 -12.11 -0.47
C THR A 82 3.76 -10.80 -1.08
N VAL A 83 2.95 -9.76 -0.96
CA VAL A 83 3.36 -8.40 -1.37
C VAL A 83 4.55 -7.86 -0.57
N MET A 84 4.83 -8.42 0.62
CA MET A 84 6.00 -8.03 1.43
C MET A 84 7.32 -8.50 0.82
N ASP A 85 7.29 -9.57 0.02
CA ASP A 85 8.46 -10.08 -0.69
C ASP A 85 8.87 -9.18 -1.87
N LEU A 86 7.95 -8.35 -2.35
CA LEU A 86 8.20 -7.36 -3.40
C LEU A 86 8.83 -6.07 -2.86
N LEU A 87 8.81 -5.83 -1.56
CA LEU A 87 9.35 -4.61 -0.98
C LEU A 87 10.88 -4.64 -1.00
N PRO A 88 11.53 -3.60 -1.57
CA PRO A 88 12.99 -3.51 -1.61
C PRO A 88 13.60 -3.36 -0.20
N GLU A 89 14.91 -3.55 -0.09
CA GLU A 89 15.64 -3.54 1.17
C GLU A 89 15.59 -2.19 1.90
N TRP A 90 15.52 -1.09 1.17
CA TRP A 90 15.43 0.24 1.76
C TRP A 90 14.10 0.53 2.46
N VAL A 91 13.06 -0.28 2.24
CA VAL A 91 11.77 -0.15 2.91
C VAL A 91 11.86 -0.71 4.33
N ILE A 92 11.54 0.11 5.31
CA ILE A 92 11.47 -0.33 6.71
C ILE A 92 10.17 -1.12 6.91
N LYS A 93 10.31 -2.46 6.92
CA LYS A 93 9.17 -3.39 6.96
C LYS A 93 8.54 -3.55 8.35
N LYS A 94 9.17 -3.03 9.39
CA LYS A 94 8.67 -3.15 10.77
C LYS A 94 7.27 -2.57 10.91
N ASP A 95 6.34 -3.37 11.41
CA ASP A 95 4.92 -3.04 11.62
C ASP A 95 4.18 -2.56 10.36
N LEU A 96 4.80 -2.71 9.18
CA LEU A 96 4.24 -2.33 7.89
C LEU A 96 3.17 -3.34 7.45
N ALA A 97 2.03 -2.83 7.00
CA ALA A 97 0.95 -3.65 6.46
C ALA A 97 0.33 -3.01 5.20
N PRO A 98 -0.18 -3.83 4.27
CA PRO A 98 -0.92 -3.31 3.12
C PRO A 98 -2.26 -2.71 3.54
N VAL A 99 -2.67 -1.62 2.88
CA VAL A 99 -3.97 -0.97 3.05
C VAL A 99 -4.96 -1.57 2.06
N GLY A 100 -5.82 -2.44 2.58
CA GLY A 100 -6.73 -3.22 1.76
C GLY A 100 -6.03 -4.35 1.02
N ARG A 101 -6.74 -4.93 0.06
CA ARG A 101 -6.27 -6.11 -0.66
C ARG A 101 -6.48 -5.96 -2.16
N LEU A 102 -5.56 -6.52 -2.93
CA LEU A 102 -5.72 -6.86 -4.34
C LEU A 102 -5.62 -8.38 -4.47
N ASP A 103 -6.38 -8.95 -5.40
CA ASP A 103 -6.31 -10.38 -5.67
C ASP A 103 -4.91 -10.78 -6.17
N LYS A 104 -4.57 -12.06 -6.10
CA LYS A 104 -3.26 -12.59 -6.51
C LYS A 104 -2.92 -12.21 -7.95
N ASP A 105 -3.88 -12.29 -8.84
CA ASP A 105 -3.76 -11.99 -10.27
C ASP A 105 -4.02 -10.51 -10.63
N THR A 106 -4.43 -9.68 -9.67
CA THR A 106 -4.66 -8.24 -9.87
C THR A 106 -3.38 -7.46 -9.67
N GLU A 107 -3.13 -6.52 -10.56
CA GLU A 107 -1.99 -5.61 -10.51
C GLU A 107 -2.37 -4.22 -10.00
N GLY A 108 -1.35 -3.36 -9.84
CA GLY A 108 -1.52 -1.93 -9.66
C GLY A 108 -1.32 -1.41 -8.25
N LEU A 109 -1.89 -0.26 -7.99
CA LEU A 109 -1.63 0.56 -6.82
C LEU A 109 -2.02 -0.13 -5.51
N LEU A 110 -1.05 -0.38 -4.66
CA LEU A 110 -1.21 -0.86 -3.30
C LEU A 110 -0.47 0.06 -2.33
N LEU A 111 -1.17 0.56 -1.34
CA LEU A 111 -0.61 1.38 -0.26
C LEU A 111 -0.17 0.49 0.90
N PHE A 112 0.95 0.82 1.52
CA PHE A 112 1.44 0.21 2.76
C PHE A 112 1.63 1.28 3.82
N THR A 113 1.34 0.95 5.07
CA THR A 113 1.60 1.84 6.21
C THR A 113 1.71 1.06 7.51
N ASN A 114 2.42 1.64 8.49
CA ASN A 114 2.38 1.23 9.89
C ASN A 114 1.41 2.09 10.74
N ASP A 115 0.66 3.02 10.10
CA ASP A 115 -0.41 3.79 10.75
C ASP A 115 -1.73 3.02 10.71
N GLY A 116 -1.99 2.25 11.77
CA GLY A 116 -3.23 1.47 11.89
C GLY A 116 -4.50 2.33 11.92
N LYS A 117 -4.43 3.58 12.41
CA LYS A 117 -5.59 4.48 12.43
C LYS A 117 -5.94 4.95 11.02
N LEU A 118 -4.93 5.34 10.25
CA LEU A 118 -5.12 5.71 8.85
C LEU A 118 -5.61 4.51 8.02
N ASN A 119 -5.00 3.33 8.22
CA ASN A 119 -5.42 2.09 7.55
C ASN A 119 -6.91 1.81 7.77
N HIS A 120 -7.35 1.82 9.02
CA HIS A 120 -8.77 1.64 9.38
C HIS A 120 -9.66 2.73 8.76
N LYS A 121 -9.22 4.00 8.78
CA LYS A 121 -9.96 5.11 8.16
C LYS A 121 -10.14 4.90 6.67
N LEU A 122 -9.08 4.54 5.94
CA LEU A 122 -9.12 4.35 4.48
C LEU A 122 -9.96 3.14 4.05
N LEU A 123 -10.03 2.09 4.88
CA LEU A 123 -10.77 0.87 4.55
C LEU A 123 -12.23 0.89 5.04
N SER A 124 -12.59 1.81 5.92
CA SER A 124 -13.95 1.92 6.42
C SER A 124 -14.95 2.20 5.28
N PRO A 125 -15.99 1.37 5.11
CA PRO A 125 -17.02 1.58 4.08
C PRO A 125 -17.70 2.95 4.15
N LYS A 126 -17.75 3.55 5.35
CA LYS A 126 -18.35 4.87 5.59
C LYS A 126 -17.62 6.01 4.88
N ASN A 127 -16.34 5.83 4.55
CA ASN A 127 -15.52 6.90 3.95
C ASN A 127 -15.58 6.90 2.41
N HIS A 128 -16.22 5.90 1.80
CA HIS A 128 -16.49 5.83 0.36
C HIS A 128 -15.25 6.16 -0.52
N ILE A 129 -14.08 5.67 -0.14
CA ILE A 129 -12.84 5.93 -0.87
C ILE A 129 -12.91 5.29 -2.27
N ASP A 130 -12.80 6.12 -3.28
CA ASP A 130 -12.83 5.70 -4.67
C ASP A 130 -11.63 4.79 -5.01
N LYS A 131 -11.89 3.73 -5.74
CA LYS A 131 -10.92 2.80 -6.29
C LYS A 131 -11.16 2.70 -7.78
N VAL A 132 -10.22 3.19 -8.56
CA VAL A 132 -10.32 3.16 -10.02
C VAL A 132 -9.51 1.99 -10.56
N TYR A 133 -10.16 1.16 -11.34
CA TYR A 133 -9.56 0.01 -12.00
C TYR A 133 -9.57 0.20 -13.52
N TYR A 134 -8.42 -0.02 -14.14
CA TYR A 134 -8.34 -0.32 -15.56
C TYR A 134 -8.68 -1.80 -15.75
N VAL A 135 -9.62 -2.08 -16.61
CA VAL A 135 -10.17 -3.42 -16.83
C VAL A 135 -10.17 -3.76 -18.31
N GLU A 136 -9.57 -4.87 -18.70
CA GLU A 136 -9.77 -5.49 -20.01
C GLU A 136 -10.74 -6.65 -19.86
N ILE A 137 -11.74 -6.69 -20.72
CA ILE A 137 -12.84 -7.66 -20.68
C ILE A 137 -12.90 -8.48 -21.98
N LYS A 138 -13.49 -9.67 -21.88
CA LYS A 138 -13.49 -10.64 -22.97
C LYS A 138 -14.37 -10.19 -24.14
N ASN A 139 -15.56 -9.70 -23.84
CA ASN A 139 -16.56 -9.31 -24.84
C ASN A 139 -16.70 -7.78 -24.87
N ASN A 140 -17.22 -7.24 -25.98
CA ASN A 140 -17.54 -5.84 -26.03
C ASN A 140 -18.59 -5.48 -24.96
N ILE A 141 -18.43 -4.32 -24.35
CA ILE A 141 -19.39 -3.81 -23.35
C ILE A 141 -20.45 -2.95 -24.06
N SER A 142 -21.70 -3.23 -23.78
CA SER A 142 -22.82 -2.45 -24.29
C SER A 142 -23.17 -1.27 -23.36
N ASP A 143 -23.90 -0.28 -23.87
CA ASP A 143 -24.41 0.82 -23.04
C ASP A 143 -25.40 0.32 -21.98
N GLU A 144 -26.14 -0.78 -22.26
CA GLU A 144 -27.01 -1.44 -21.29
C GLU A 144 -26.21 -2.07 -20.13
N ASP A 145 -25.08 -2.70 -20.43
CA ASP A 145 -24.19 -3.28 -19.40
C ASP A 145 -23.58 -2.18 -18.52
N ILE A 146 -23.15 -1.07 -19.15
CA ILE A 146 -22.65 0.11 -18.44
C ILE A 146 -23.74 0.66 -17.50
N PHE A 147 -24.95 0.85 -18.01
CA PHE A 147 -26.07 1.33 -17.21
C PHE A 147 -26.34 0.42 -16.00
N LYS A 148 -26.34 -0.91 -16.19
CA LYS A 148 -26.53 -1.88 -15.09
C LYS A 148 -25.43 -1.73 -14.01
N LEU A 149 -24.17 -1.64 -14.42
CA LEU A 149 -23.04 -1.46 -13.50
C LEU A 149 -23.16 -0.14 -12.71
N GLU A 150 -23.64 0.91 -13.34
CA GLU A 150 -23.84 2.22 -12.72
C GLU A 150 -25.08 2.31 -11.82
N GLN A 151 -26.03 1.38 -11.93
CA GLN A 151 -27.14 1.26 -10.98
C GLN A 151 -26.81 0.34 -9.80
N GLY A 152 -25.76 -0.43 -9.91
CA GLY A 152 -25.42 -1.51 -8.99
C GLY A 152 -25.97 -2.83 -9.47
N VAL A 153 -25.20 -3.91 -9.24
CA VAL A 153 -25.51 -5.27 -9.70
C VAL A 153 -25.48 -6.26 -8.56
N ASP A 154 -26.29 -7.28 -8.68
CA ASP A 154 -26.25 -8.43 -7.76
C ASP A 154 -25.03 -9.30 -8.10
N ILE A 155 -24.16 -9.52 -7.11
CA ILE A 155 -22.95 -10.35 -7.23
C ILE A 155 -23.09 -11.68 -6.47
N GLY A 156 -24.34 -12.07 -6.17
CA GLY A 156 -24.74 -13.34 -5.57
C GLY A 156 -25.11 -13.21 -4.08
N ASP A 157 -24.24 -12.63 -3.28
CA ASP A 157 -24.43 -12.43 -1.84
C ASP A 157 -24.62 -10.95 -1.45
N TYR A 158 -24.58 -10.06 -2.43
CA TYR A 158 -24.58 -8.63 -2.20
C TYR A 158 -24.96 -7.85 -3.47
N ILE A 159 -25.78 -6.80 -3.32
CA ILE A 159 -26.03 -5.82 -4.37
C ILE A 159 -25.01 -4.69 -4.21
N THR A 160 -24.20 -4.45 -5.25
CA THR A 160 -23.15 -3.46 -5.20
C THR A 160 -23.71 -2.05 -5.15
N GLN A 161 -22.95 -1.12 -4.57
CA GLN A 161 -23.22 0.30 -4.77
C GLN A 161 -23.04 0.67 -6.25
N PRO A 162 -23.70 1.78 -6.72
CA PRO A 162 -23.47 2.34 -8.03
C PRO A 162 -21.99 2.54 -8.31
N ALA A 163 -21.52 2.02 -9.44
CA ALA A 163 -20.18 2.25 -9.95
C ALA A 163 -20.16 3.40 -10.94
N LYS A 164 -18.98 3.90 -11.31
CA LYS A 164 -18.82 4.77 -12.48
C LYS A 164 -18.03 4.00 -13.52
N VAL A 165 -18.53 3.98 -14.76
CA VAL A 165 -17.88 3.33 -15.90
C VAL A 165 -17.45 4.38 -16.91
N GLU A 166 -16.18 4.33 -17.32
CA GLU A 166 -15.65 5.14 -18.42
C GLU A 166 -15.13 4.20 -19.51
N LYS A 167 -15.82 4.18 -20.65
CA LYS A 167 -15.46 3.35 -21.79
C LYS A 167 -14.25 3.92 -22.50
N ILE A 168 -13.17 3.13 -22.62
CA ILE A 168 -11.95 3.47 -23.37
C ILE A 168 -12.05 2.93 -24.80
N SER A 169 -12.50 1.69 -24.90
CA SER A 169 -12.76 0.98 -26.16
C SER A 169 -13.85 -0.06 -25.93
N ASP A 170 -14.20 -0.85 -26.94
CA ASP A 170 -15.26 -1.85 -26.83
C ASP A 170 -15.00 -2.89 -25.73
N ASN A 171 -13.74 -3.20 -25.44
CA ASN A 171 -13.36 -4.21 -24.45
C ASN A 171 -12.42 -3.68 -23.36
N LYS A 172 -12.30 -2.35 -23.18
CA LYS A 172 -11.47 -1.72 -22.16
C LYS A 172 -12.25 -0.58 -21.50
N ILE A 173 -12.26 -0.59 -20.17
CA ILE A 173 -12.95 0.41 -19.36
C ILE A 173 -12.11 0.86 -18.17
N TYR A 174 -12.40 2.06 -17.65
CA TYR A 174 -12.16 2.36 -16.26
C TYR A 174 -13.43 2.11 -15.47
N LEU A 175 -13.29 1.36 -14.36
CA LEU A 175 -14.38 1.09 -13.42
C LEU A 175 -14.00 1.68 -12.05
N THR A 176 -14.83 2.63 -11.57
CA THR A 176 -14.67 3.23 -10.25
C THR A 176 -15.69 2.63 -9.29
N ILE A 177 -15.21 2.09 -8.18
CA ILE A 177 -16.04 1.55 -7.08
C ILE A 177 -15.64 2.19 -5.75
N LYS A 178 -16.58 2.28 -4.81
CA LYS A 178 -16.36 2.82 -3.44
C LYS A 178 -16.20 1.75 -2.38
N GLU A 179 -16.42 0.51 -2.75
CA GLU A 179 -16.39 -0.68 -1.90
C GLU A 179 -15.15 -1.53 -2.19
N GLY A 180 -15.05 -2.68 -1.54
CA GLY A 180 -13.93 -3.61 -1.72
C GLY A 180 -14.32 -5.02 -1.30
N LYS A 181 -15.42 -5.56 -1.87
CA LYS A 181 -15.85 -6.93 -1.61
C LYS A 181 -14.95 -7.94 -2.32
N PHE A 182 -14.98 -9.17 -1.86
CA PHE A 182 -14.18 -10.26 -2.44
C PHE A 182 -14.48 -10.44 -3.93
N HIS A 183 -13.44 -10.30 -4.76
CA HIS A 183 -13.50 -10.37 -6.22
C HIS A 183 -14.56 -9.45 -6.85
N GLN A 184 -14.85 -8.29 -6.25
CA GLN A 184 -15.99 -7.45 -6.60
C GLN A 184 -16.03 -7.09 -8.09
N VAL A 185 -14.95 -6.55 -8.65
CA VAL A 185 -14.89 -6.15 -10.07
C VAL A 185 -15.16 -7.34 -10.98
N LYS A 186 -14.57 -8.50 -10.69
CA LYS A 186 -14.78 -9.73 -11.48
C LYS A 186 -16.22 -10.22 -11.42
N LYS A 187 -16.85 -10.20 -10.24
CA LYS A 187 -18.25 -10.58 -10.04
C LYS A 187 -19.19 -9.58 -10.71
N MET A 188 -18.92 -8.27 -10.64
CA MET A 188 -19.71 -7.24 -11.30
C MET A 188 -19.75 -7.45 -12.82
N LEU A 189 -18.58 -7.68 -13.43
CA LEU A 189 -18.50 -7.97 -14.87
C LEU A 189 -19.19 -9.31 -15.21
N GLY A 190 -19.11 -10.30 -14.33
CA GLY A 190 -19.86 -11.57 -14.46
C GLY A 190 -21.38 -11.37 -14.44
N ALA A 191 -21.89 -10.44 -13.63
CA ALA A 191 -23.32 -10.12 -13.54
C ALA A 191 -23.90 -9.50 -14.83
N VAL A 192 -23.04 -8.91 -15.67
CA VAL A 192 -23.40 -8.42 -17.02
C VAL A 192 -22.91 -9.38 -18.12
N ASN A 193 -22.75 -10.67 -17.82
CA ASN A 193 -22.32 -11.71 -18.75
C ASN A 193 -20.98 -11.46 -19.43
N ASN A 194 -20.08 -10.74 -18.76
CA ASN A 194 -18.72 -10.50 -19.25
C ASN A 194 -17.68 -11.12 -18.31
N ARG A 195 -16.42 -11.14 -18.74
CA ARG A 195 -15.30 -11.71 -17.98
C ARG A 195 -14.10 -10.79 -18.01
N VAL A 196 -13.51 -10.54 -16.85
CA VAL A 196 -12.25 -9.82 -16.72
C VAL A 196 -11.11 -10.67 -17.27
N CYS A 197 -10.34 -10.12 -18.21
CA CYS A 197 -9.10 -10.69 -18.77
C CYS A 197 -7.86 -10.09 -18.11
N TYR A 198 -7.91 -8.78 -17.78
CA TYR A 198 -6.84 -8.07 -17.09
C TYR A 198 -7.44 -7.04 -16.13
N LEU A 199 -6.83 -6.91 -14.95
CA LEU A 199 -7.29 -6.01 -13.90
C LEU A 199 -6.12 -5.30 -13.22
N LYS A 200 -6.17 -3.97 -13.24
CA LYS A 200 -5.15 -3.14 -12.63
C LYS A 200 -5.77 -1.98 -11.87
N ARG A 201 -5.51 -1.87 -10.56
CA ARG A 201 -5.93 -0.69 -9.82
C ARG A 201 -5.01 0.48 -10.11
N VAL A 202 -5.54 1.54 -10.70
CA VAL A 202 -4.76 2.72 -11.12
C VAL A 202 -4.87 3.88 -10.13
N SER A 203 -5.90 3.88 -9.25
CA SER A 203 -6.09 4.91 -8.24
C SER A 203 -6.74 4.35 -6.97
N PHE A 204 -6.39 4.94 -5.83
CA PHE A 204 -6.98 4.68 -4.52
C PHE A 204 -7.09 6.01 -3.76
N GLY A 205 -8.30 6.56 -3.66
CA GLY A 205 -8.51 7.92 -3.17
C GLY A 205 -7.75 8.95 -3.99
N LYS A 206 -6.93 9.76 -3.34
CA LYS A 206 -6.07 10.76 -4.02
C LYS A 206 -4.87 10.14 -4.71
N LEU A 207 -4.41 8.97 -4.24
CA LEU A 207 -3.24 8.30 -4.80
C LEU A 207 -3.50 7.81 -6.22
N LYS A 208 -2.57 8.08 -7.11
CA LYS A 208 -2.56 7.63 -8.50
C LYS A 208 -1.29 6.85 -8.80
N LEU A 209 -1.41 5.86 -9.66
CA LEU A 209 -0.27 5.04 -10.06
C LEU A 209 0.75 5.83 -10.89
N ASN A 210 0.26 6.76 -11.75
CA ASN A 210 1.06 7.59 -12.64
C ASN A 210 2.13 6.76 -13.40
N ASP A 211 3.39 7.18 -13.29
CA ASP A 211 4.59 6.63 -13.92
C ASP A 211 5.25 5.49 -13.15
N LEU A 212 4.67 5.07 -12.01
CA LEU A 212 5.27 4.02 -11.18
C LEU A 212 5.33 2.69 -11.95
N ALA A 213 6.54 2.21 -12.23
CA ALA A 213 6.76 1.00 -13.01
C ALA A 213 6.25 -0.25 -12.27
N LEU A 214 5.95 -1.32 -13.00
CA LEU A 214 5.46 -2.58 -12.41
C LEU A 214 6.47 -3.17 -11.43
N GLY A 215 6.06 -3.35 -10.18
CA GLY A 215 6.90 -3.80 -9.06
C GLY A 215 7.69 -2.70 -8.38
N GLU A 216 7.66 -1.47 -8.89
CA GLU A 216 8.30 -0.32 -8.24
C GLU A 216 7.56 0.07 -6.96
N VAL A 217 8.35 0.58 -6.00
CA VAL A 217 7.87 1.09 -4.71
C VAL A 217 8.37 2.53 -4.54
N ARG A 218 7.50 3.39 -4.03
CA ARG A 218 7.81 4.80 -3.77
C ARG A 218 7.29 5.20 -2.40
N GLU A 219 8.08 5.95 -1.65
CA GLU A 219 7.61 6.60 -0.42
C GLU A 219 6.72 7.79 -0.78
N VAL A 220 5.66 8.00 -0.01
CA VAL A 220 4.71 9.12 -0.15
C VAL A 220 4.46 9.77 1.20
N ASN A 221 3.95 11.00 1.20
CA ASN A 221 3.60 11.71 2.41
C ASN A 221 2.12 11.54 2.76
N LEU A 222 1.75 11.88 3.99
CA LEU A 222 0.36 11.80 4.46
C LEU A 222 -0.58 12.70 3.61
N GLU A 223 -0.10 13.87 3.21
CA GLU A 223 -0.84 14.85 2.40
C GLU A 223 -1.19 14.33 1.00
N ASP A 224 -0.39 13.39 0.47
CA ASP A 224 -0.68 12.73 -0.81
C ASP A 224 -1.85 11.74 -0.68
N ILE A 225 -2.14 11.28 0.55
CA ILE A 225 -3.14 10.24 0.81
C ILE A 225 -4.50 10.83 1.19
N ILE A 226 -4.52 11.92 2.01
CA ILE A 226 -5.72 12.52 2.59
C ILE A 226 -5.86 14.02 2.36
#